data_71c17e3d6a8ea08f117f05fc6f81bdeb
#
_entry.id   71c17e3d6a8ea08f117f05fc6f81bdeb
#
_cell.length_a   1.000
_cell.length_b   1.000
_cell.length_c   1.000
_cell.angle_alpha   90.00
_cell.angle_beta   90.00
_cell.angle_gamma   90.00
#
_symmetry.space_group_name_H-M   'P 1'
#
loop_
_entity.id
_entity.type
_entity.pdbx_description
1 polymer ?
#
loop_
_entity_poly.entity_id
_entity_poly.type
_entity_poly.pdbx_seq_one_letter_code
_entity_poly.pdbx_strand_id
1 'polypeptide(L)'
;MVIKYSKDSLKFLSKLDKKSVARIRAAIQDLTLTPPKGDIKVMQGYNDDRKRLRVGSWRIIYKYGVDNEIDILFIIDIRNRGDIYK
;
A
#
# COMPACT_ATOMS: atom_id res chain seq x y z
N MET A 1 -2.61 -5.92 -13.88
CA MET A 1 -1.60 -5.35 -12.93
C MET A 1 -1.29 -6.38 -11.86
N VAL A 2 -0.02 -6.57 -11.58
CA VAL A 2 0.46 -7.48 -10.54
C VAL A 2 0.73 -6.69 -9.26
N ILE A 3 0.32 -7.23 -8.11
CA ILE A 3 0.59 -6.60 -6.81
C ILE A 3 1.71 -7.37 -6.14
N LYS A 4 2.78 -6.65 -5.77
CA LYS A 4 3.92 -7.22 -5.05
C LYS A 4 4.05 -6.58 -3.68
N TYR A 5 4.22 -7.41 -2.66
CA TYR A 5 4.36 -6.96 -1.26
C TYR A 5 5.80 -7.09 -0.83
N SER A 6 6.31 -6.06 -0.15
CA SER A 6 7.61 -6.16 0.51
C SER A 6 7.57 -7.17 1.66
N LYS A 7 8.74 -7.62 2.09
CA LYS A 7 8.85 -8.51 3.26
C LYS A 7 8.24 -7.85 4.51
N ASP A 8 8.50 -6.57 4.70
CA ASP A 8 7.98 -5.81 5.85
C ASP A 8 6.45 -5.74 5.81
N SER A 9 5.87 -5.53 4.63
CA SER A 9 4.41 -5.50 4.47
C SER A 9 3.79 -6.85 4.79
N LEU A 10 4.37 -7.94 4.29
CA LEU A 10 3.88 -9.29 4.58
C LEU A 10 3.99 -9.62 6.07
N LYS A 11 5.10 -9.23 6.68
CA LYS A 11 5.31 -9.43 8.12
C LYS A 11 4.28 -8.68 8.94
N PHE A 12 3.98 -7.45 8.57
CA PHE A 12 2.94 -6.67 9.24
C PHE A 12 1.57 -7.35 9.11
N LEU A 13 1.19 -7.76 7.91
CA LEU A 13 -0.10 -8.42 7.67
C LEU A 13 -0.23 -9.73 8.46
N SER A 14 0.88 -10.45 8.64
CA SER A 14 0.86 -11.72 9.37
C SER A 14 0.50 -11.58 10.83
N LYS A 15 0.60 -10.37 11.39
CA LYS A 15 0.27 -10.09 12.80
C LYS A 15 -1.17 -9.63 13.00
N LEU A 16 -1.90 -9.42 11.92
CA LEU A 16 -3.27 -8.93 11.98
C LEU A 16 -4.27 -10.09 11.91
N ASP A 17 -5.48 -9.83 12.40
CA ASP A 17 -6.59 -10.76 12.26
C ASP A 17 -7.08 -10.81 10.81
N LYS A 18 -7.86 -11.84 10.49
CA LYS A 18 -8.34 -12.08 9.13
C LYS A 18 -9.20 -10.93 8.58
N LYS A 19 -10.05 -10.34 9.42
CA LYS A 19 -10.90 -9.22 8.99
C LYS A 19 -10.07 -7.99 8.61
N SER A 20 -9.06 -7.68 9.41
CA SER A 20 -8.17 -6.56 9.14
C SER A 20 -7.38 -6.77 7.87
N VAL A 21 -6.83 -7.97 7.68
CA VAL A 21 -6.10 -8.33 6.46
C VAL A 21 -7.00 -8.19 5.23
N ALA A 22 -8.22 -8.73 5.30
CA ALA A 22 -9.17 -8.66 4.20
C ALA A 22 -9.51 -7.20 3.84
N ARG A 23 -9.70 -6.36 4.84
CA ARG A 23 -10.00 -4.94 4.64
C ARG A 23 -8.84 -4.21 3.96
N ILE A 24 -7.61 -4.45 4.42
CA ILE A 24 -6.42 -3.84 3.83
C ILE A 24 -6.25 -4.32 2.39
N ARG A 25 -6.38 -5.62 2.14
CA ARG A 25 -6.20 -6.18 0.80
C ARG A 25 -7.26 -5.68 -0.18
N ALA A 26 -8.51 -5.52 0.26
CA ALA A 26 -9.56 -4.96 -0.58
C ALA A 26 -9.25 -3.51 -0.97
N ALA A 27 -8.75 -2.72 -0.02
CA ALA A 27 -8.36 -1.34 -0.29
C ALA A 27 -7.17 -1.26 -1.25
N ILE A 28 -6.20 -2.17 -1.12
CA ILE A 28 -5.06 -2.26 -2.04
C ILE A 28 -5.55 -2.64 -3.44
N GLN A 29 -6.50 -3.56 -3.55
CA GLN A 29 -7.07 -3.97 -4.83
C GLN A 29 -7.71 -2.78 -5.56
N ASP A 30 -8.33 -1.85 -4.83
CA ASP A 30 -8.93 -0.64 -5.41
C ASP A 30 -7.88 0.29 -6.03
N LEU A 31 -6.60 0.16 -5.66
CA LEU A 31 -5.52 0.91 -6.27
C LEU A 31 -5.19 0.44 -7.69
N THR A 32 -5.68 -0.71 -8.09
CA THR A 32 -5.51 -1.23 -9.46
C THR A 32 -6.57 -0.71 -10.42
N LEU A 33 -7.57 0.02 -9.93
CA LEU A 33 -8.63 0.61 -10.75
C LEU A 33 -8.12 1.85 -11.48
N THR A 34 -8.83 2.25 -12.53
CA THR A 34 -8.52 3.44 -13.32
C THR A 34 -9.70 4.40 -13.29
N PRO A 35 -9.64 5.50 -12.52
CA PRO A 35 -8.56 5.90 -11.61
C PRO A 35 -8.58 5.08 -10.30
N PRO A 36 -7.43 5.04 -9.57
CA PRO A 36 -7.39 4.38 -8.25
C PRO A 36 -8.35 5.02 -7.26
N LYS A 37 -8.92 4.21 -6.38
CA LYS A 37 -9.84 4.67 -5.35
C LYS A 37 -9.23 4.54 -3.96
N GLY A 38 -9.53 5.51 -3.11
CA GLY A 38 -9.12 5.50 -1.71
C GLY A 38 -8.67 6.87 -1.24
N ASP A 39 -8.28 6.94 0.04
CA ASP A 39 -7.73 8.16 0.64
C ASP A 39 -6.24 8.22 0.33
N ILE A 40 -5.89 8.77 -0.82
CA ILE A 40 -4.55 8.73 -1.42
C ILE A 40 -3.91 10.10 -1.35
N LYS A 41 -2.64 10.14 -0.92
CA LYS A 41 -1.81 11.35 -0.98
C LYS A 41 -0.42 11.03 -1.49
N VAL A 42 0.16 11.96 -2.25
CA VAL A 42 1.55 11.89 -2.67
C VAL A 42 2.44 12.15 -1.46
N MET A 43 3.48 11.34 -1.29
CA MET A 43 4.46 11.54 -0.21
C MET A 43 5.56 12.46 -0.67
N GLN A 44 5.80 13.53 0.10
CA GLN A 44 6.85 14.49 -0.21
C GLN A 44 8.17 14.04 0.42
N GLY A 45 9.29 14.51 -0.16
CA GLY A 45 10.62 14.23 0.36
C GLY A 45 11.25 12.94 -0.13
N TYR A 46 10.59 12.22 -1.03
CA TYR A 46 11.11 10.99 -1.64
C TYR A 46 11.45 11.25 -3.11
N ASN A 47 12.45 10.52 -3.62
CA ASN A 47 12.91 10.67 -5.00
C ASN A 47 12.07 9.87 -6.00
N ASP A 48 11.11 9.09 -5.54
CA ASP A 48 10.22 8.30 -6.37
C ASP A 48 8.76 8.75 -6.22
N ASP A 49 7.86 8.17 -6.98
CA ASP A 49 6.44 8.53 -7.01
C ASP A 49 5.62 7.80 -5.94
N ARG A 50 6.24 7.52 -4.79
CA ARG A 50 5.51 6.79 -3.76
C ARG A 50 4.37 7.62 -3.19
N LYS A 51 3.30 6.91 -2.84
CA LYS A 51 2.07 7.48 -2.32
C LYS A 51 1.64 6.76 -1.04
N ARG A 52 0.72 7.38 -0.34
CA ARG A 52 0.15 6.83 0.88
C ARG A 52 -1.34 6.59 0.67
N LEU A 53 -1.81 5.39 1.04
CA LEU A 53 -3.22 5.05 1.15
C LEU A 53 -3.58 4.91 2.63
N ARG A 54 -4.59 5.64 3.09
CA ARG A 54 -5.09 5.50 4.44
C ARG A 54 -6.29 4.56 4.45
N VAL A 55 -6.24 3.54 5.33
CA VAL A 55 -7.33 2.59 5.53
C VAL A 55 -7.55 2.48 7.05
N GLY A 56 -8.56 3.17 7.57
CA GLY A 56 -8.80 3.22 9.01
C GLY A 56 -7.58 3.76 9.74
N SER A 57 -7.03 2.95 10.66
CA SER A 57 -5.84 3.32 11.44
C SER A 57 -4.54 2.88 10.79
N TRP A 58 -4.57 2.33 9.58
CA TRP A 58 -3.38 1.87 8.87
C TRP A 58 -2.99 2.83 7.76
N ARG A 59 -1.69 2.86 7.47
CA ARG A 59 -1.14 3.56 6.30
C ARG A 59 -0.39 2.58 5.44
N ILE A 60 -0.67 2.63 4.15
CA ILE A 60 -0.06 1.76 3.15
C ILE A 60 0.77 2.63 2.24
N ILE A 61 2.08 2.39 2.22
CA ILE A 61 3.02 3.10 1.35
C ILE A 61 3.21 2.26 0.10
N TYR A 62 2.97 2.85 -1.06
CA TYR A 62 3.02 2.11 -2.31
C TYR A 62 3.54 2.97 -3.45
N LYS A 63 3.89 2.33 -4.54
CA LYS A 63 4.21 3.00 -5.81
C LYS A 63 3.86 2.09 -6.98
N TYR A 64 3.66 2.69 -8.14
CA TYR A 64 3.47 1.96 -9.38
C TYR A 64 4.80 1.84 -10.11
N GLY A 65 4.96 0.76 -10.86
CA GLY A 65 6.12 0.54 -11.69
C GLY A 65 5.82 -0.39 -12.83
N VAL A 66 6.83 -0.71 -13.61
CA VAL A 66 6.72 -1.62 -14.76
C VAL A 66 7.89 -2.60 -14.70
N ASP A 67 7.60 -3.88 -14.94
CA ASP A 67 8.60 -4.92 -15.06
C ASP A 67 8.27 -5.78 -16.27
N ASN A 68 9.15 -5.78 -17.28
CA ASN A 68 8.95 -6.51 -18.54
C ASN A 68 7.57 -6.24 -19.17
N GLU A 69 7.22 -4.96 -19.30
CA GLU A 69 5.95 -4.50 -19.86
C GLU A 69 4.71 -4.84 -19.02
N ILE A 70 4.91 -5.41 -17.84
CA ILE A 70 3.82 -5.71 -16.91
C ILE A 70 3.73 -4.60 -15.88
N ASP A 71 2.56 -4.00 -15.74
CA ASP A 71 2.31 -3.00 -14.71
C ASP A 71 2.31 -3.67 -13.33
N ILE A 72 3.04 -3.06 -12.40
CA ILE A 72 3.20 -3.57 -11.04
C ILE A 72 2.81 -2.51 -10.04
N LEU A 73 2.06 -2.93 -9.01
CA LEU A 73 1.80 -2.15 -7.82
C LEU A 73 2.68 -2.71 -6.70
N PHE A 74 3.66 -1.91 -6.27
CA PHE A 74 4.57 -2.28 -5.18
C PHE A 74 4.03 -1.77 -3.86
N ILE A 75 3.76 -2.68 -2.92
CA ILE A 75 3.41 -2.32 -1.54
C ILE A 75 4.71 -2.29 -0.76
N ILE A 76 5.16 -1.08 -0.44
CA ILE A 76 6.48 -0.85 0.15
C ILE A 76 6.44 -1.10 1.66
N ASP A 77 5.39 -0.59 2.33
CA ASP A 77 5.27 -0.69 3.78
C ASP A 77 3.81 -0.56 4.19
N ILE A 78 3.46 -1.19 5.30
CA ILE A 78 2.15 -1.07 5.93
C ILE A 78 2.40 -0.82 7.40
N ARG A 79 1.80 0.25 7.96
CA ARG A 79 2.02 0.63 9.35
C ARG A 79 0.75 1.12 10.02
N ASN A 80 0.74 1.07 11.34
CA ASN A 80 -0.25 1.78 12.13
C ASN A 80 0.00 3.28 11.98
N ARG A 81 -1.08 4.05 11.95
CA ARG A 81 -1.01 5.50 11.78
C ARG A 81 -0.09 6.17 12.79
N GLY A 82 -0.10 5.71 14.05
CA GLY A 82 0.72 6.29 15.10
C GLY A 82 2.22 6.09 14.90
N ASP A 83 2.64 5.02 14.22
CA ASP A 83 4.05 4.70 14.01
C ASP A 83 4.71 5.62 12.99
N ILE A 84 3.93 6.22 12.10
CA ILE A 84 4.44 7.08 11.04
C ILE A 84 4.82 8.47 11.56
N TYR A 85 4.22 8.88 12.66
CA TYR A 85 4.43 10.22 13.24
C TYR A 85 5.42 10.25 14.38
N LYS A 86 6.07 9.18 14.68
CA LYS A 86 7.08 9.12 15.74
C LYS A 86 8.43 9.58 15.24
#